data_2e1ecb5be1d8165587a37f2dfd4989e6
#
_entry.id   2e1ecb5be1d8165587a37f2dfd4989e6
#
_cell.length_a   1.000
_cell.length_b   1.000
_cell.length_c   1.000
_cell.angle_alpha   90.00
_cell.angle_beta   90.00
_cell.angle_gamma   90.00
#
_symmetry.space_group_name_H-M   'P 1'
#
loop_
_entity.id
_entity.type
_entity.pdbx_description
1 polymer ?
#
loop_
_entity_poly.entity_id
_entity_poly.type
_entity_poly.pdbx_seq_one_letter_code
_entity_poly.pdbx_strand_id
1 'polypeptide(L)'
;RVTQQNAFHNTLKLFFYGLLSLVPGKAEVPLYFVTGRFVVEAIAELTQHCEPQSIVHVCHSQDETPTLGELLDLAYDRFSEEEDFRVRNILRPLFCDEESFSLLAGEAEDMGATVMSQSLGSIAPFAKELFTVKDIKNDRFRAALKNYRAPDPKVLLDAVCGHLLKTRWGKRAG
;
A
#
# COMPACT_ATOMS: atom_id res chain seq x y z
N ARG A 1 -12.20 4.13 8.87
CA ARG A 1 -13.15 3.85 7.79
C ARG A 1 -12.49 4.14 6.45
N VAL A 2 -12.55 3.19 5.50
CA VAL A 2 -12.16 3.40 4.11
C VAL A 2 -13.32 4.12 3.40
N THR A 3 -13.09 5.35 2.96
CA THR A 3 -14.12 6.16 2.30
C THR A 3 -14.09 6.01 0.78
N GLN A 4 -12.93 5.64 0.24
CA GLN A 4 -12.73 5.40 -1.19
C GLN A 4 -11.71 4.27 -1.38
N GLN A 5 -12.05 3.31 -2.24
CA GLN A 5 -11.10 2.28 -2.65
C GLN A 5 -10.19 2.82 -3.76
N ASN A 6 -8.91 2.52 -3.65
CA ASN A 6 -7.88 2.89 -4.62
C ASN A 6 -7.06 1.65 -5.03
N ALA A 7 -6.01 1.84 -5.83
CA ALA A 7 -5.14 0.75 -6.30
C ALA A 7 -4.59 -0.11 -5.16
N PHE A 8 -4.18 0.48 -4.03
CA PHE A 8 -3.69 -0.25 -2.87
C PHE A 8 -4.74 -1.23 -2.30
N HIS A 9 -5.99 -0.77 -2.12
CA HIS A 9 -7.08 -1.64 -1.66
C HIS A 9 -7.41 -2.76 -2.67
N ASN A 10 -7.34 -2.45 -3.96
CA ASN A 10 -7.53 -3.46 -5.01
C ASN A 10 -6.41 -4.49 -5.00
N THR A 11 -5.15 -4.09 -4.80
CA THR A 11 -4.02 -5.03 -4.67
C THR A 11 -4.21 -5.97 -3.48
N LEU A 12 -4.61 -5.46 -2.30
CA LEU A 12 -4.94 -6.30 -1.15
C LEU A 12 -6.08 -7.27 -1.44
N LYS A 13 -7.09 -6.83 -2.19
CA LYS A 13 -8.18 -7.71 -2.63
C LYS A 13 -7.71 -8.82 -3.55
N LEU A 14 -6.88 -8.52 -4.54
CA LEU A 14 -6.30 -9.50 -5.43
C LEU A 14 -5.46 -10.52 -4.67
N PHE A 15 -4.68 -10.04 -3.70
CA PHE A 15 -3.91 -10.92 -2.81
C PHE A 15 -4.82 -11.86 -2.02
N PHE A 16 -5.84 -11.35 -1.35
CA PHE A 16 -6.79 -12.15 -0.58
C PHE A 16 -7.47 -13.25 -1.42
N TYR A 17 -7.74 -12.98 -2.68
CA TYR A 17 -8.35 -13.97 -3.59
C TYR A 17 -7.36 -14.90 -4.29
N GLY A 18 -6.06 -14.77 -4.02
CA GLY A 18 -5.01 -15.58 -4.65
C GLY A 18 -4.76 -15.24 -6.12
N LEU A 19 -5.15 -14.03 -6.53
CA LEU A 19 -4.98 -13.53 -7.89
C LEU A 19 -3.68 -12.73 -8.08
N LEU A 20 -2.94 -12.52 -7.01
CA LEU A 20 -1.66 -11.84 -6.98
C LEU A 20 -0.58 -12.85 -6.58
N SER A 21 0.10 -13.45 -7.54
CA SER A 21 1.20 -14.39 -7.32
C SER A 21 2.57 -13.72 -7.34
N LEU A 22 2.69 -12.58 -8.03
CA LEU A 22 3.91 -11.79 -8.11
C LEU A 22 3.65 -10.35 -7.68
N VAL A 23 4.61 -9.79 -6.94
CA VAL A 23 4.65 -8.39 -6.53
C VAL A 23 5.88 -7.75 -7.17
N PRO A 24 5.70 -6.71 -8.01
CA PRO A 24 6.84 -6.00 -8.57
C PRO A 24 7.60 -5.26 -7.46
N GLY A 25 8.93 -5.29 -7.51
CA GLY A 25 9.79 -4.60 -6.57
C GLY A 25 10.62 -5.54 -5.71
N LYS A 26 11.19 -4.98 -4.65
CA LYS A 26 12.03 -5.69 -3.69
C LYS A 26 11.47 -5.56 -2.29
N ALA A 27 11.68 -6.58 -1.47
CA ALA A 27 11.17 -6.63 -0.10
C ALA A 27 11.63 -5.42 0.75
N GLU A 28 12.82 -4.91 0.50
CA GLU A 28 13.48 -3.85 1.28
C GLU A 28 13.01 -2.43 0.90
N VAL A 29 12.22 -2.27 -0.17
CA VAL A 29 11.77 -0.95 -0.62
C VAL A 29 10.80 -0.36 0.40
N PRO A 30 11.07 0.84 0.95
CA PRO A 30 10.16 1.50 1.87
C PRO A 30 8.90 1.97 1.14
N LEU A 31 7.74 1.72 1.74
CA LEU A 31 6.46 2.12 1.20
C LEU A 31 5.80 3.20 2.07
N TYR A 32 5.88 4.45 1.62
CA TYR A 32 5.32 5.60 2.32
C TYR A 32 3.81 5.70 2.07
N PHE A 33 3.03 5.64 3.13
CA PHE A 33 1.60 5.94 3.06
C PHE A 33 1.11 6.54 4.38
N VAL A 34 0.12 7.41 4.29
CA VAL A 34 -0.52 8.08 5.42
C VAL A 34 -2.03 8.16 5.19
N THR A 35 -2.79 8.41 6.25
CA THR A 35 -4.24 8.61 6.09
C THR A 35 -4.55 10.00 5.54
N GLY A 36 -5.62 10.11 4.75
CA GLY A 36 -6.10 11.42 4.28
C GLY A 36 -6.43 12.36 5.43
N ARG A 37 -6.96 11.86 6.54
CA ARG A 37 -7.21 12.66 7.76
C ARG A 37 -5.91 13.27 8.29
N PHE A 38 -4.87 12.48 8.43
CA PHE A 38 -3.56 12.95 8.89
C PHE A 38 -3.02 14.05 7.99
N VAL A 39 -3.13 13.89 6.66
CA VAL A 39 -2.67 14.92 5.70
C VAL A 39 -3.44 16.22 5.86
N VAL A 40 -4.78 16.15 5.96
CA VAL A 40 -5.63 17.34 6.11
C VAL A 40 -5.30 18.10 7.41
N GLU A 41 -5.20 17.39 8.53
CA GLU A 41 -4.83 17.96 9.82
C GLU A 41 -3.42 18.57 9.78
N ALA A 42 -2.46 17.86 9.17
CA ALA A 42 -1.10 18.36 9.02
C ALA A 42 -1.03 19.63 8.16
N ILE A 43 -1.78 19.70 7.05
CA ILE A 43 -1.83 20.90 6.19
C ILE A 43 -2.40 22.08 6.99
N ALA A 44 -3.50 21.89 7.72
CA ALA A 44 -4.12 22.95 8.52
C ALA A 44 -3.15 23.53 9.57
N GLU A 45 -2.38 22.67 10.24
CA GLU A 45 -1.37 23.11 11.22
C GLU A 45 -0.16 23.76 10.53
N LEU A 46 0.34 23.20 9.44
CA LEU A 46 1.50 23.73 8.72
C LEU A 46 1.26 25.13 8.15
N THR A 47 0.04 25.44 7.74
CA THR A 47 -0.31 26.80 7.24
C THR A 47 -0.10 27.89 8.29
N GLN A 48 -0.08 27.53 9.56
CA GLN A 48 0.13 28.46 10.67
C GLN A 48 1.60 28.53 11.13
N HIS A 49 2.43 27.54 10.78
CA HIS A 49 3.76 27.37 11.35
C HIS A 49 4.89 27.36 10.32
N CYS A 50 4.57 27.31 9.03
CA CYS A 50 5.58 27.26 7.99
C CYS A 50 5.75 28.60 7.27
N GLU A 51 6.98 28.89 6.88
CA GLU A 51 7.29 30.02 6.02
C GLU A 51 6.62 29.87 4.64
N PRO A 52 6.13 30.97 4.04
CA PRO A 52 5.57 30.94 2.70
C PRO A 52 6.53 30.30 1.69
N GLN A 53 5.98 29.54 0.75
CA GLN A 53 6.72 28.84 -0.31
C GLN A 53 7.67 27.72 0.20
N SER A 54 7.62 27.32 1.46
CA SER A 54 8.38 26.16 1.93
C SER A 54 7.77 24.85 1.42
N ILE A 55 8.65 23.89 1.06
CA ILE A 55 8.23 22.52 0.71
C ILE A 55 8.38 21.65 1.96
N VAL A 56 7.29 21.01 2.36
CA VAL A 56 7.22 20.13 3.52
C VAL A 56 6.63 18.78 3.12
N HIS A 57 7.35 17.70 3.40
CA HIS A 57 6.85 16.34 3.16
C HIS A 57 6.08 15.85 4.37
N VAL A 58 4.78 15.59 4.20
CA VAL A 58 3.89 15.07 5.22
C VAL A 58 3.89 13.54 5.12
N CYS A 59 4.88 12.91 5.73
CA CYS A 59 5.06 11.46 5.71
C CYS A 59 5.76 10.99 7.00
N HIS A 60 5.89 9.67 7.16
CA HIS A 60 6.76 9.06 8.15
C HIS A 60 8.23 9.35 7.85
N SER A 61 9.09 9.28 8.86
CA SER A 61 10.53 9.18 8.64
C SER A 61 10.90 7.82 8.04
N GLN A 62 12.09 7.69 7.49
CA GLN A 62 12.52 6.45 6.85
C GLN A 62 12.56 5.28 7.83
N ASP A 63 13.00 5.52 9.06
CA ASP A 63 13.07 4.54 10.14
C ASP A 63 11.69 4.09 10.69
N GLU A 64 10.66 4.90 10.48
CA GLU A 64 9.27 4.60 10.83
C GLU A 64 8.48 4.00 9.65
N THR A 65 9.05 4.02 8.45
CA THR A 65 8.37 3.57 7.23
C THR A 65 8.58 2.08 7.03
N PRO A 66 7.51 1.26 6.97
CA PRO A 66 7.65 -0.17 6.73
C PRO A 66 8.12 -0.45 5.31
N THR A 67 8.82 -1.55 5.15
CA THR A 67 9.17 -2.06 3.83
C THR A 67 8.00 -2.77 3.16
N LEU A 68 8.07 -2.92 1.85
CA LEU A 68 7.08 -3.66 1.07
C LEU A 68 6.96 -5.12 1.55
N GLY A 69 8.09 -5.74 1.95
CA GLY A 69 8.12 -7.07 2.53
C GLY A 69 7.37 -7.17 3.85
N GLU A 70 7.63 -6.25 4.78
CA GLU A 70 6.93 -6.20 6.08
C GLU A 70 5.42 -6.00 5.92
N LEU A 71 4.99 -5.17 4.95
CA LEU A 71 3.58 -4.96 4.67
C LEU A 71 2.92 -6.19 4.05
N LEU A 72 3.64 -6.89 3.16
CA LEU A 72 3.16 -8.14 2.57
C LEU A 72 3.00 -9.23 3.64
N ASP A 73 3.96 -9.36 4.56
CA ASP A 73 3.91 -10.30 5.66
C ASP A 73 2.71 -10.03 6.58
N LEU A 74 2.55 -8.79 6.99
CA LEU A 74 1.44 -8.39 7.86
C LEU A 74 0.08 -8.64 7.19
N ALA A 75 -0.05 -8.36 5.90
CA ALA A 75 -1.27 -8.65 5.15
C ALA A 75 -1.52 -10.15 5.03
N TYR A 76 -0.48 -10.95 4.79
CA TYR A 76 -0.56 -12.41 4.72
C TYR A 76 -1.01 -12.99 6.06
N ASP A 77 -0.39 -12.59 7.16
CA ASP A 77 -0.72 -13.03 8.51
C ASP A 77 -2.17 -12.69 8.85
N ARG A 78 -2.59 -11.45 8.57
CA ARG A 78 -3.96 -11.00 8.82
C ARG A 78 -5.00 -11.77 7.99
N PHE A 79 -4.72 -12.05 6.72
CA PHE A 79 -5.61 -12.82 5.87
C PHE A 79 -5.65 -14.30 6.25
N SER A 80 -4.55 -14.84 6.79
CA SER A 80 -4.46 -16.21 7.27
C SER A 80 -5.36 -16.51 8.49
N GLU A 81 -5.86 -15.48 9.17
CA GLU A 81 -6.89 -15.62 10.21
C GLU A 81 -8.27 -15.98 9.62
N GLU A 82 -8.53 -15.64 8.34
CA GLU A 82 -9.79 -15.91 7.68
C GLU A 82 -9.86 -17.36 7.15
N GLU A 83 -10.94 -18.07 7.46
CA GLU A 83 -11.15 -19.45 7.01
C GLU A 83 -11.14 -19.57 5.49
N ASP A 84 -11.82 -18.67 4.80
CA ASP A 84 -11.88 -18.62 3.34
C ASP A 84 -10.50 -18.50 2.68
N PHE A 85 -9.55 -17.81 3.31
CA PHE A 85 -8.19 -17.67 2.82
C PHE A 85 -7.40 -18.97 3.01
N ARG A 86 -7.50 -19.58 4.19
CA ARG A 86 -6.83 -20.85 4.53
C ARG A 86 -7.30 -22.01 3.67
N VAL A 87 -8.62 -22.18 3.51
CA VAL A 87 -9.20 -23.27 2.71
C VAL A 87 -8.75 -23.20 1.25
N ARG A 88 -8.56 -22.01 0.71
CA ARG A 88 -8.04 -21.84 -0.66
C ARG A 88 -6.55 -22.08 -0.80
N ASN A 89 -5.82 -22.29 0.31
CA ASN A 89 -4.39 -22.55 0.34
C ASN A 89 -3.60 -21.52 -0.48
N ILE A 90 -3.91 -20.22 -0.27
CA ILE A 90 -3.30 -19.13 -1.02
C ILE A 90 -1.85 -18.98 -0.57
N LEU A 91 -0.95 -19.03 -1.55
CA LEU A 91 0.48 -18.88 -1.32
C LEU A 91 0.84 -17.41 -1.15
N ARG A 92 1.91 -17.16 -0.36
CA ARG A 92 2.50 -15.83 -0.27
C ARG A 92 3.05 -15.41 -1.63
N PRO A 93 2.72 -14.21 -2.12
CA PRO A 93 3.27 -13.69 -3.37
C PRO A 93 4.78 -13.58 -3.34
N LEU A 94 5.42 -13.77 -4.47
CA LEU A 94 6.87 -13.63 -4.63
C LEU A 94 7.20 -12.26 -5.21
N PHE A 95 8.35 -11.72 -4.83
CA PHE A 95 8.88 -10.51 -5.46
C PHE A 95 9.48 -10.85 -6.82
N CYS A 96 9.33 -9.96 -7.78
CA CYS A 96 9.95 -10.06 -9.09
C CYS A 96 10.59 -8.74 -9.49
N ASP A 97 11.60 -8.82 -10.38
CA ASP A 97 12.23 -7.67 -10.99
C ASP A 97 11.33 -7.01 -12.06
N GLU A 98 11.77 -5.83 -12.54
CA GLU A 98 11.00 -5.04 -13.50
C GLU A 98 10.85 -5.74 -14.86
N GLU A 99 11.88 -6.46 -15.30
CA GLU A 99 11.87 -7.19 -16.57
C GLU A 99 10.87 -8.34 -16.52
N SER A 100 10.95 -9.18 -15.47
CA SER A 100 10.02 -10.30 -15.26
C SER A 100 8.58 -9.84 -15.11
N PHE A 101 8.35 -8.72 -14.40
CA PHE A 101 7.01 -8.16 -14.27
C PHE A 101 6.47 -7.64 -15.59
N SER A 102 7.29 -6.93 -16.36
CA SER A 102 6.92 -6.36 -17.66
C SER A 102 6.59 -7.44 -18.68
N LEU A 103 7.39 -8.51 -18.74
CA LEU A 103 7.13 -9.68 -19.59
C LEU A 103 5.79 -10.33 -19.22
N LEU A 104 5.58 -10.60 -17.92
CA LEU A 104 4.34 -11.24 -17.48
C LEU A 104 3.11 -10.36 -17.74
N ALA A 105 3.22 -9.06 -17.55
CA ALA A 105 2.12 -8.12 -17.80
C ALA A 105 1.79 -8.04 -19.30
N GLY A 106 2.80 -8.02 -20.17
CA GLY A 106 2.63 -8.03 -21.62
C GLY A 106 1.98 -9.32 -22.13
N GLU A 107 2.48 -10.48 -21.72
CA GLU A 107 1.90 -11.77 -22.07
C GLU A 107 0.45 -11.91 -21.59
N ALA A 108 0.16 -11.43 -20.38
CA ALA A 108 -1.20 -11.46 -19.85
C ALA A 108 -2.16 -10.56 -20.63
N GLU A 109 -1.68 -9.43 -21.16
CA GLU A 109 -2.46 -8.52 -22.02
C GLU A 109 -2.77 -9.17 -23.37
N ASP A 110 -1.79 -9.84 -23.98
CA ASP A 110 -1.93 -10.56 -25.23
C ASP A 110 -2.90 -11.75 -25.14
N MET A 111 -2.98 -12.38 -23.97
CA MET A 111 -3.96 -13.45 -23.68
C MET A 111 -5.41 -12.96 -23.58
N GLY A 112 -5.63 -11.65 -23.65
CA GLY A 112 -6.96 -11.03 -23.59
C GLY A 112 -7.46 -10.76 -22.16
N ALA A 113 -8.73 -10.38 -22.04
CA ALA A 113 -9.35 -9.94 -20.78
C ALA A 113 -9.55 -11.07 -19.75
N THR A 114 -8.48 -11.64 -19.27
CA THR A 114 -8.48 -12.62 -18.18
C THR A 114 -8.42 -11.93 -16.82
N VAL A 115 -8.76 -12.67 -15.76
CA VAL A 115 -8.62 -12.17 -14.38
C VAL A 115 -7.16 -11.78 -14.09
N MET A 116 -6.20 -12.51 -14.66
CA MET A 116 -4.78 -12.22 -14.51
C MET A 116 -4.39 -10.91 -15.19
N SER A 117 -4.81 -10.66 -16.44
CA SER A 117 -4.52 -9.42 -17.16
C SER A 117 -5.11 -8.20 -16.43
N GLN A 118 -6.34 -8.32 -15.92
CA GLN A 118 -6.97 -7.27 -15.12
C GLN A 118 -6.21 -7.01 -13.82
N SER A 119 -5.72 -8.07 -13.16
CA SER A 119 -4.95 -7.96 -11.92
C SER A 119 -3.62 -7.26 -12.14
N LEU A 120 -2.85 -7.71 -13.12
CA LEU A 120 -1.55 -7.11 -13.46
C LEU A 120 -1.71 -5.69 -13.99
N GLY A 121 -2.73 -5.44 -14.83
CA GLY A 121 -3.06 -4.12 -15.35
C GLY A 121 -3.42 -3.10 -14.27
N SER A 122 -3.98 -3.55 -13.14
CA SER A 122 -4.26 -2.66 -11.99
C SER A 122 -3.00 -2.25 -11.21
N ILE A 123 -1.92 -3.04 -11.30
CA ILE A 123 -0.65 -2.81 -10.60
C ILE A 123 0.37 -2.12 -11.51
N ALA A 124 0.37 -2.44 -12.80
CA ALA A 124 1.35 -1.95 -13.77
C ALA A 124 1.62 -0.43 -13.73
N PRO A 125 0.62 0.46 -13.61
CA PRO A 125 0.86 1.90 -13.50
C PRO A 125 1.71 2.33 -12.30
N PHE A 126 1.74 1.50 -11.24
CA PHE A 126 2.45 1.77 -9.99
C PHE A 126 3.72 0.91 -9.84
N ALA A 127 3.90 -0.09 -10.71
CA ALA A 127 5.00 -1.04 -10.60
C ALA A 127 6.36 -0.34 -10.57
N LYS A 128 6.59 0.65 -11.44
CA LYS A 128 7.82 1.43 -11.49
C LYS A 128 8.18 2.08 -10.14
N GLU A 129 7.18 2.54 -9.42
CA GLU A 129 7.36 3.17 -8.11
C GLU A 129 7.84 2.17 -7.04
N LEU A 130 7.48 0.89 -7.18
CA LEU A 130 7.88 -0.18 -6.28
C LEU A 130 9.31 -0.69 -6.53
N PHE A 131 9.91 -0.33 -7.66
CA PHE A 131 11.34 -0.60 -7.94
C PHE A 131 12.25 0.55 -7.51
N THR A 132 11.69 1.73 -7.25
CA THR A 132 12.44 2.93 -6.92
C THR A 132 12.55 3.11 -5.42
N VAL A 133 13.75 2.96 -4.87
CA VAL A 133 14.01 3.31 -3.46
C VAL A 133 13.90 4.80 -3.28
N LYS A 134 13.01 5.23 -2.40
CA LYS A 134 12.80 6.64 -2.06
C LYS A 134 13.27 6.90 -0.64
N ASP A 135 14.02 7.97 -0.47
CA ASP A 135 14.38 8.50 0.84
C ASP A 135 13.69 9.87 1.01
N ILE A 136 12.47 9.84 1.54
CA ILE A 136 11.68 11.06 1.71
C ILE A 136 11.98 11.64 3.10
N LYS A 137 12.66 12.78 3.10
CA LYS A 137 13.00 13.50 4.35
C LYS A 137 11.77 14.24 4.87
N ASN A 138 11.45 14.04 6.15
CA ASN A 138 10.36 14.73 6.83
C ASN A 138 10.83 15.69 7.94
N ASP A 139 12.12 16.08 7.94
CA ASP A 139 12.73 16.90 8.98
C ASP A 139 12.00 18.23 9.19
N ARG A 140 11.61 18.90 8.10
CA ARG A 140 10.86 20.17 8.16
C ARG A 140 9.48 19.98 8.80
N PHE A 141 8.80 18.88 8.48
CA PHE A 141 7.54 18.53 9.11
C PHE A 141 7.70 18.32 10.61
N ARG A 142 8.68 17.52 11.03
CA ARG A 142 8.97 17.23 12.43
C ARG A 142 9.41 18.48 13.22
N ALA A 143 10.15 19.38 12.57
CA ALA A 143 10.57 20.65 13.18
C ALA A 143 9.38 21.59 13.38
N ALA A 144 8.47 21.68 12.41
CA ALA A 144 7.30 22.55 12.48
C ALA A 144 6.24 22.01 13.45
N LEU A 145 6.02 20.69 13.48
CA LEU A 145 4.95 20.04 14.24
C LEU A 145 5.52 19.01 15.23
N LYS A 146 6.29 19.47 16.23
CA LYS A 146 7.06 18.63 17.17
C LYS A 146 6.23 17.56 17.90
N ASN A 147 4.97 17.83 18.18
CA ASN A 147 4.06 16.94 18.91
C ASN A 147 3.12 16.15 18.00
N TYR A 148 3.20 16.36 16.69
CA TYR A 148 2.34 15.70 15.74
C TYR A 148 2.99 14.40 15.25
N ARG A 149 2.29 13.29 15.41
CA ARG A 149 2.79 11.97 15.02
C ARG A 149 1.85 11.35 14.00
N ALA A 150 2.42 10.85 12.91
CA ALA A 150 1.68 10.01 11.98
C ALA A 150 1.25 8.71 12.69
N PRO A 151 0.04 8.20 12.40
CA PRO A 151 -0.37 6.90 12.90
C PRO A 151 0.58 5.81 12.41
N ASP A 152 0.87 4.81 13.25
CA ASP A 152 1.74 3.69 12.89
C ASP A 152 1.24 3.01 11.60
N PRO A 153 2.07 2.88 10.55
CA PRO A 153 1.67 2.29 9.28
C PRO A 153 1.22 0.84 9.38
N LYS A 154 1.82 0.06 10.29
CA LYS A 154 1.45 -1.35 10.50
C LYS A 154 0.07 -1.47 11.12
N VAL A 155 -0.24 -0.62 12.10
CA VAL A 155 -1.59 -0.51 12.70
C VAL A 155 -2.62 -0.05 11.67
N LEU A 156 -2.23 0.90 10.80
CA LEU A 156 -3.10 1.35 9.71
C LEU A 156 -3.42 0.23 8.72
N LEU A 157 -2.41 -0.54 8.30
CA LEU A 157 -2.60 -1.64 7.36
C LEU A 157 -3.52 -2.71 7.96
N ASP A 158 -3.29 -3.12 9.22
CA ASP A 158 -4.15 -4.09 9.90
C ASP A 158 -5.61 -3.59 9.95
N ALA A 159 -5.81 -2.34 10.34
CA ALA A 159 -7.14 -1.72 10.37
C ALA A 159 -7.81 -1.66 8.99
N VAL A 160 -7.03 -1.39 7.93
CA VAL A 160 -7.52 -1.41 6.54
C VAL A 160 -7.92 -2.82 6.12
N CYS A 161 -7.07 -3.82 6.34
CA CYS A 161 -7.36 -5.22 6.04
C CYS A 161 -8.63 -5.68 6.79
N GLY A 162 -8.72 -5.44 8.09
CA GLY A 162 -9.88 -5.78 8.89
C GLY A 162 -11.18 -5.11 8.41
N HIS A 163 -11.11 -3.83 8.01
CA HIS A 163 -12.26 -3.14 7.43
C HIS A 163 -12.68 -3.73 6.09
N LEU A 164 -11.73 -4.01 5.19
CA LEU A 164 -12.02 -4.59 3.88
C LEU A 164 -12.66 -5.98 3.99
N LEU A 165 -12.17 -6.81 4.89
CA LEU A 165 -12.74 -8.12 5.20
C LEU A 165 -14.16 -8.00 5.75
N LYS A 166 -14.36 -7.17 6.78
CA LYS A 166 -15.67 -6.93 7.41
C LYS A 166 -16.73 -6.43 6.42
N THR A 167 -16.34 -5.52 5.52
CA THR A 167 -17.25 -4.95 4.51
C THR A 167 -17.36 -5.80 3.26
N ARG A 168 -16.71 -6.97 3.23
CA ARG A 168 -16.62 -7.83 2.04
C ARG A 168 -16.21 -7.03 0.81
N TRP A 169 -15.09 -6.31 0.94
CA TRP A 169 -14.52 -5.48 -0.12
C TRP A 169 -15.48 -4.41 -0.66
N GLY A 170 -16.24 -3.78 0.24
CA GLY A 170 -17.20 -2.72 -0.08
C GLY A 170 -18.56 -3.20 -0.61
N LYS A 171 -18.82 -4.51 -0.62
CA LYS A 171 -20.13 -5.06 -1.01
C LYS A 171 -21.19 -4.93 0.10
N ARG A 172 -20.78 -4.64 1.35
CA ARG A 172 -21.65 -4.37 2.50
C ARG A 172 -21.31 -3.00 3.06
N ALA A 173 -22.33 -2.23 3.43
CA ALA A 173 -22.13 -1.02 4.21
C ALA A 173 -21.45 -1.38 5.55
N GLY A 174 -20.37 -0.68 5.90
CA GLY A 174 -19.63 -0.86 7.15
C GLY A 174 -20.28 -0.12 8.31
#